data_3585d309b27f2c7808c039dc55e3464b
#
_entry.id   3585d309b27f2c7808c039dc55e3464b
#
_cell.length_a   1.000
_cell.length_b   1.000
_cell.length_c   1.000
_cell.angle_alpha   90.00
_cell.angle_beta   90.00
_cell.angle_gamma   90.00
#
_symmetry.space_group_name_H-M   'P 1'
#
loop_
_entity.id
_entity.type
_entity.pdbx_description
1 polymer ?
#
loop_
_entity_poly.entity_id
_entity_poly.type
_entity_poly.pdbx_seq_one_letter_code
_entity_poly.pdbx_strand_id
1 'polypeptide(L)'
;MMQSAWMVGPAIGGIIVAFNVPIAYVVSAACTGWFVMMLLRMEIRPVERDETAAKPSAMENLFGGLRFIGRNRLLLWLMSLDMFAVLLGGAVYLLPVFAEDILNVGAEGFGLLRSAPAIGALCMALTLAHLPPMKHAGRNLLLAVGGFGAVTIVFGWSENYWLSFAMLFFTGMFDNVSMVIRHTLVQLITPDSMRGRVSAVNGVFVSASNELGG
;
A
#
# COMPACT_ATOMS: atom_id res chain seq x y z
N MET A 1 5.23 5.66 10.06
CA MET A 1 5.81 6.78 9.31
C MET A 1 5.91 6.57 7.79
N MET A 2 6.39 5.42 7.27
CA MET A 2 6.39 5.18 5.81
C MET A 2 5.01 5.27 5.16
N GLN A 3 3.98 4.77 5.81
CA GLN A 3 2.61 4.73 5.31
C GLN A 3 1.99 6.12 5.11
N SER A 4 2.29 7.06 6.02
CA SER A 4 1.84 8.45 5.88
C SER A 4 2.44 9.14 4.66
N ALA A 5 3.71 8.87 4.35
CA ALA A 5 4.38 9.43 3.18
C ALA A 5 3.79 8.89 1.85
N TRP A 6 3.46 7.60 1.81
CA TRP A 6 2.80 6.98 0.63
C TRP A 6 1.40 7.52 0.38
N MET A 7 0.68 7.91 1.44
CA MET A 7 -0.68 8.46 1.32
C MET A 7 -0.69 9.95 1.02
N VAL A 8 0.19 10.72 1.67
CA VAL A 8 0.22 12.18 1.56
C VAL A 8 1.06 12.64 0.37
N GLY A 9 2.09 11.86 -0.01
CA GLY A 9 3.00 12.18 -1.11
C GLY A 9 2.29 12.45 -2.43
N PRO A 10 1.46 11.53 -2.96
CA PRO A 10 0.75 11.75 -4.21
C PRO A 10 -0.22 12.93 -4.17
N ALA A 11 -0.88 13.17 -3.02
CA ALA A 11 -1.81 14.29 -2.88
C ALA A 11 -1.08 15.64 -2.92
N ILE A 12 -0.01 15.81 -2.15
CA ILE A 12 0.82 17.02 -2.17
C ILE A 12 1.50 17.17 -3.53
N GLY A 13 2.08 16.09 -4.06
CA GLY A 13 2.71 16.08 -5.37
C GLY A 13 1.75 16.49 -6.48
N GLY A 14 0.53 15.95 -6.48
CA GLY A 14 -0.52 16.30 -7.44
C GLY A 14 -0.92 17.77 -7.37
N ILE A 15 -1.08 18.33 -6.18
CA ILE A 15 -1.37 19.77 -6.00
C ILE A 15 -0.23 20.63 -6.56
N ILE A 16 1.02 20.32 -6.22
CA ILE A 16 2.18 21.11 -6.71
C ILE A 16 2.29 21.03 -8.23
N VAL A 17 2.10 19.84 -8.82
CA VAL A 17 2.11 19.64 -10.28
C VAL A 17 0.99 20.43 -10.96
N ALA A 18 -0.20 20.50 -10.36
CA ALA A 18 -1.31 21.27 -10.91
C ALA A 18 -1.02 22.77 -10.98
N PHE A 19 -0.23 23.32 -10.05
CA PHE A 19 0.19 24.71 -10.08
C PHE A 19 1.37 24.97 -11.03
N ASN A 20 2.40 24.14 -10.97
CA ASN A 20 3.60 24.31 -11.80
C ASN A 20 4.49 23.07 -11.76
N VAL A 21 4.65 22.42 -12.91
CA VAL A 21 5.47 21.18 -13.03
C VAL A 21 6.95 21.40 -12.64
N PRO A 22 7.65 22.45 -13.12
CA PRO A 22 9.02 22.75 -12.67
C PRO A 22 9.18 22.90 -11.16
N ILE A 23 8.22 23.51 -10.46
CA ILE A 23 8.26 23.67 -9.01
C ILE A 23 8.18 22.31 -8.32
N ALA A 24 7.39 21.38 -8.83
CA ALA A 24 7.30 20.02 -8.30
C ALA A 24 8.66 19.30 -8.31
N TYR A 25 9.43 19.45 -9.41
CA TYR A 25 10.77 18.88 -9.49
C TYR A 25 11.76 19.55 -8.52
N VAL A 26 11.71 20.86 -8.37
CA VAL A 26 12.56 21.59 -7.40
C VAL A 26 12.27 21.17 -5.97
N VAL A 27 10.99 21.07 -5.59
CA VAL A 27 10.57 20.60 -4.25
C VAL A 27 11.03 19.17 -4.02
N SER A 28 10.83 18.28 -4.99
CA SER A 28 11.27 16.88 -4.89
C SER A 28 12.80 16.77 -4.72
N ALA A 29 13.56 17.55 -5.52
CA ALA A 29 15.01 17.59 -5.41
C ALA A 29 15.47 18.14 -4.06
N ALA A 30 14.84 19.19 -3.54
CA ALA A 30 15.15 19.78 -2.24
C ALA A 30 14.85 18.79 -1.10
N CYS A 31 13.69 18.09 -1.12
CA CYS A 31 13.36 17.08 -0.14
C CYS A 31 14.33 15.89 -0.17
N THR A 32 14.72 15.44 -1.36
CA THR A 32 15.70 14.37 -1.53
C THR A 32 17.06 14.79 -1.04
N GLY A 33 17.51 16.00 -1.36
CA GLY A 33 18.78 16.57 -0.86
C GLY A 33 18.80 16.70 0.66
N TRP A 34 17.70 17.15 1.25
CA TRP A 34 17.54 17.20 2.70
C TRP A 34 17.63 15.81 3.34
N PHE A 35 16.95 14.83 2.75
CA PHE A 35 17.02 13.45 3.23
C PHE A 35 18.44 12.87 3.19
N VAL A 36 19.15 13.07 2.07
CA VAL A 36 20.56 12.66 1.94
C VAL A 36 21.45 13.34 2.99
N MET A 37 21.27 14.65 3.22
CA MET A 37 22.02 15.37 4.25
C MET A 37 21.75 14.81 5.66
N MET A 38 20.50 14.44 5.97
CA MET A 38 20.15 13.80 7.23
C MET A 38 20.78 12.42 7.37
N LEU A 39 20.82 11.62 6.30
CA LEU A 39 21.50 10.31 6.30
C LEU A 39 22.99 10.43 6.56
N LEU A 40 23.65 11.42 5.94
CA LEU A 40 25.08 11.66 6.14
C LEU A 40 25.44 12.11 7.57
N ARG A 41 24.46 12.67 8.30
CA ARG A 41 24.61 13.06 9.71
C ARG A 41 24.26 11.98 10.70
N MET A 42 23.66 10.87 10.23
CA MET A 42 23.31 9.74 11.11
C MET A 42 24.58 8.95 11.48
N GLU A 43 24.93 8.95 12.75
CA GLU A 43 25.86 7.97 13.29
C GLU A 43 25.16 6.61 13.37
N ILE A 44 25.54 5.72 12.46
CA ILE A 44 25.06 4.34 12.49
C ILE A 44 25.82 3.64 13.62
N ARG A 45 25.14 3.36 14.73
CA ARG A 45 25.69 2.47 15.74
C ARG A 45 25.84 1.09 15.12
N PRO A 46 27.06 0.50 15.11
CA PRO A 46 27.23 -0.87 14.64
C PRO A 46 26.33 -1.79 15.48
N VAL A 47 25.39 -2.47 14.83
CA VAL A 47 24.72 -3.57 15.49
C VAL A 47 25.79 -4.65 15.68
N GLU A 48 26.10 -5.02 16.92
CA GLU A 48 26.95 -6.16 17.23
C GLU A 48 26.34 -7.40 16.55
N ARG A 49 26.80 -7.67 15.35
CA ARG A 49 26.50 -8.92 14.67
C ARG A 49 27.56 -9.91 15.10
N ASP A 50 27.09 -11.05 15.55
CA ASP A 50 27.96 -12.20 15.80
C ASP A 50 28.78 -12.46 14.51
N GLU A 51 30.06 -12.08 14.52
CA GLU A 51 30.94 -12.15 13.33
C GLU A 51 31.22 -13.61 12.93
N THR A 52 30.84 -14.57 13.76
CA THR A 52 30.97 -16.00 13.50
C THR A 52 29.87 -16.61 12.64
N ALA A 53 28.76 -15.89 12.40
CA ALA A 53 27.71 -16.37 11.54
C ALA A 53 28.01 -16.00 10.07
N ALA A 54 28.28 -17.00 9.23
CA ALA A 54 28.44 -16.82 7.79
C ALA A 54 27.28 -15.99 7.24
N LYS A 55 27.60 -14.89 6.53
CA LYS A 55 26.57 -14.01 5.91
C LYS A 55 25.77 -14.84 4.91
N PRO A 56 24.50 -15.16 5.18
CA PRO A 56 23.73 -15.91 4.22
C PRO A 56 23.59 -15.10 2.93
N SER A 57 23.74 -15.75 1.79
CA SER A 57 23.53 -15.16 0.47
C SER A 57 22.15 -14.50 0.39
N ALA A 58 22.01 -13.44 -0.42
CA ALA A 58 20.70 -12.80 -0.67
C ALA A 58 19.66 -13.84 -1.13
N MET A 59 20.09 -14.82 -1.90
CA MET A 59 19.27 -15.92 -2.38
C MET A 59 18.85 -16.87 -1.24
N GLU A 60 19.74 -17.20 -0.32
CA GLU A 60 19.42 -18.01 0.87
C GLU A 60 18.44 -17.30 1.78
N ASN A 61 18.55 -15.99 1.90
CA ASN A 61 17.58 -15.18 2.68
C ASN A 61 16.19 -15.19 2.03
N LEU A 62 16.10 -15.06 0.70
CA LEU A 62 14.86 -15.16 -0.06
C LEU A 62 14.25 -16.56 0.06
N PHE A 63 15.00 -17.60 -0.19
CA PHE A 63 14.49 -18.98 -0.05
C PHE A 63 14.14 -19.33 1.38
N GLY A 64 14.87 -18.81 2.38
CA GLY A 64 14.54 -18.94 3.79
C GLY A 64 13.18 -18.29 4.13
N GLY A 65 12.92 -17.09 3.61
CA GLY A 65 11.64 -16.41 3.75
C GLY A 65 10.49 -17.16 3.08
N LEU A 66 10.67 -17.57 1.80
CA LEU A 66 9.68 -18.37 1.06
C LEU A 66 9.34 -19.69 1.76
N ARG A 67 10.36 -20.41 2.25
CA ARG A 67 10.17 -21.66 2.97
C ARG A 67 9.42 -21.48 4.29
N PHE A 68 9.70 -20.37 4.99
CA PHE A 68 8.99 -20.03 6.24
C PHE A 68 7.51 -19.71 5.95
N ILE A 69 7.24 -18.89 4.93
CA ILE A 69 5.88 -18.56 4.51
C ILE A 69 5.12 -19.81 4.06
N GLY A 70 5.74 -20.67 3.23
CA GLY A 70 5.12 -21.91 2.75
C GLY A 70 4.81 -22.93 3.88
N ARG A 71 5.57 -22.91 4.98
CA ARG A 71 5.31 -23.72 6.16
C ARG A 71 4.20 -23.14 7.05
N ASN A 72 3.96 -21.84 6.98
CA ASN A 72 2.93 -21.16 7.76
C ASN A 72 1.70 -20.87 6.88
N ARG A 73 0.72 -21.75 6.96
CA ARG A 73 -0.51 -21.65 6.15
C ARG A 73 -1.21 -20.30 6.30
N LEU A 74 -1.17 -19.69 7.48
CA LEU A 74 -1.81 -18.41 7.70
C LEU A 74 -1.12 -17.28 6.92
N LEU A 75 0.22 -17.22 6.94
CA LEU A 75 0.98 -16.26 6.14
C LEU A 75 0.76 -16.45 4.64
N LEU A 76 0.73 -17.71 4.19
CA LEU A 76 0.46 -18.03 2.79
C LEU A 76 -0.93 -17.50 2.37
N TRP A 77 -1.97 -17.77 3.16
CA TRP A 77 -3.32 -17.30 2.85
C TRP A 77 -3.44 -15.77 2.89
N LEU A 78 -2.76 -15.10 3.86
CA LEU A 78 -2.75 -13.64 3.94
C LEU A 78 -2.12 -13.00 2.69
N MET A 79 -0.98 -13.53 2.25
CA MET A 79 -0.29 -13.01 1.05
C MET A 79 -1.03 -13.35 -0.24
N SER A 80 -1.59 -14.55 -0.35
CA SER A 80 -2.39 -14.92 -1.52
C SER A 80 -3.65 -14.07 -1.63
N LEU A 81 -4.34 -13.83 -0.51
CA LEU A 81 -5.53 -13.00 -0.49
C LEU A 81 -5.23 -11.58 -0.99
N ASP A 82 -4.11 -11.01 -0.56
CA ASP A 82 -3.63 -9.70 -1.03
C ASP A 82 -3.33 -9.69 -2.52
N MET A 83 -2.56 -10.67 -2.96
CA MET A 83 -2.19 -10.81 -4.37
C MET A 83 -3.44 -10.86 -5.26
N PHE A 84 -4.43 -11.68 -4.91
CA PHE A 84 -5.67 -11.76 -5.67
C PHE A 84 -6.51 -10.50 -5.57
N ALA A 85 -6.58 -9.85 -4.39
CA ALA A 85 -7.32 -8.61 -4.23
C ALA A 85 -6.74 -7.48 -5.10
N VAL A 86 -5.42 -7.35 -5.15
CA VAL A 86 -4.73 -6.34 -5.96
C VAL A 86 -4.82 -6.69 -7.45
N LEU A 87 -4.55 -7.96 -7.82
CA LEU A 87 -4.60 -8.41 -9.20
C LEU A 87 -5.97 -8.23 -9.85
N LEU A 88 -7.04 -8.49 -9.10
CA LEU A 88 -8.42 -8.37 -9.59
C LEU A 88 -9.02 -6.98 -9.34
N GLY A 89 -8.45 -6.20 -8.44
CA GLY A 89 -8.93 -4.89 -8.02
C GLY A 89 -8.30 -3.69 -8.72
N GLY A 90 -7.63 -3.88 -9.87
CA GLY A 90 -6.88 -2.88 -10.62
C GLY A 90 -7.68 -1.67 -11.16
N ALA A 91 -8.81 -1.32 -10.52
CA ALA A 91 -9.68 -0.21 -10.92
C ALA A 91 -8.95 1.13 -11.09
N VAL A 92 -7.88 1.36 -10.32
CA VAL A 92 -7.11 2.62 -10.36
C VAL A 92 -6.32 2.76 -11.67
N TYR A 93 -5.89 1.66 -12.26
CA TYR A 93 -5.15 1.67 -13.53
C TYR A 93 -6.04 1.95 -14.75
N LEU A 94 -7.30 1.53 -14.68
CA LEU A 94 -8.30 1.84 -15.71
C LEU A 94 -8.93 3.23 -15.53
N LEU A 95 -8.62 3.92 -14.43
CA LEU A 95 -9.20 5.22 -14.09
C LEU A 95 -9.03 6.30 -15.18
N PRO A 96 -7.89 6.42 -15.91
CA PRO A 96 -7.77 7.38 -16.99
C PRO A 96 -8.81 7.15 -18.10
N VAL A 97 -8.92 5.92 -18.58
CA VAL A 97 -9.91 5.52 -19.61
C VAL A 97 -11.33 5.74 -19.10
N PHE A 98 -11.59 5.37 -17.84
CA PHE A 98 -12.89 5.55 -17.23
C PHE A 98 -13.30 7.01 -17.08
N ALA A 99 -12.35 7.89 -16.76
CA ALA A 99 -12.58 9.32 -16.62
C ALA A 99 -12.83 10.00 -17.98
N GLU A 100 -12.10 9.62 -19.03
CA GLU A 100 -12.23 10.21 -20.37
C GLU A 100 -13.44 9.66 -21.13
N ASP A 101 -13.59 8.32 -21.22
CA ASP A 101 -14.54 7.68 -22.12
C ASP A 101 -15.95 7.52 -21.49
N ILE A 102 -16.02 7.29 -20.17
CA ILE A 102 -17.30 6.99 -19.49
C ILE A 102 -17.84 8.21 -18.77
N LEU A 103 -16.99 8.84 -17.94
CA LEU A 103 -17.44 9.97 -17.12
C LEU A 103 -17.33 11.32 -17.84
N ASN A 104 -16.57 11.39 -18.96
CA ASN A 104 -16.34 12.59 -19.74
C ASN A 104 -15.90 13.79 -18.90
N VAL A 105 -14.98 13.56 -17.93
CA VAL A 105 -14.47 14.56 -17.02
C VAL A 105 -13.08 15.00 -17.45
N GLY A 106 -12.79 16.30 -17.33
CA GLY A 106 -11.48 16.85 -17.64
C GLY A 106 -10.41 16.49 -16.60
N ALA A 107 -9.21 17.03 -16.77
CA ALA A 107 -8.05 16.75 -15.92
C ALA A 107 -8.31 17.01 -14.41
N GLU A 108 -9.11 18.02 -14.07
CA GLU A 108 -9.47 18.32 -12.68
C GLU A 108 -10.34 17.21 -12.08
N GLY A 109 -11.36 16.75 -12.83
CA GLY A 109 -12.23 15.66 -12.40
C GLY A 109 -11.46 14.34 -12.22
N PHE A 110 -10.54 14.04 -13.16
CA PHE A 110 -9.64 12.89 -13.05
C PHE A 110 -8.74 12.97 -11.80
N GLY A 111 -8.15 14.15 -11.55
CA GLY A 111 -7.30 14.36 -10.36
C GLY A 111 -8.05 14.12 -9.05
N LEU A 112 -9.29 14.57 -8.95
CA LEU A 112 -10.15 14.30 -7.79
C LEU A 112 -10.48 12.82 -7.64
N LEU A 113 -10.87 12.14 -8.72
CA LEU A 113 -11.13 10.69 -8.69
C LEU A 113 -9.89 9.90 -8.24
N ARG A 114 -8.72 10.27 -8.74
CA ARG A 114 -7.45 9.64 -8.37
C ARG A 114 -7.07 9.87 -6.90
N SER A 115 -7.49 10.98 -6.31
CA SER A 115 -7.25 11.28 -4.90
C SER A 115 -8.23 10.58 -3.95
N ALA A 116 -9.39 10.14 -4.43
CA ALA A 116 -10.45 9.57 -3.61
C ALA A 116 -10.01 8.35 -2.76
N PRO A 117 -9.28 7.35 -3.28
CA PRO A 117 -8.79 6.25 -2.47
C PRO A 117 -7.83 6.69 -1.38
N ALA A 118 -6.94 7.66 -1.66
CA ALA A 118 -5.99 8.18 -0.68
C ALA A 118 -6.72 8.89 0.48
N ILE A 119 -7.74 9.69 0.16
CA ILE A 119 -8.59 10.35 1.16
C ILE A 119 -9.33 9.31 2.00
N GLY A 120 -9.92 8.28 1.37
CA GLY A 120 -10.59 7.18 2.05
C GLY A 120 -9.66 6.43 3.00
N ALA A 121 -8.47 6.08 2.54
CA ALA A 121 -7.46 5.40 3.34
C ALA A 121 -7.01 6.27 4.54
N LEU A 122 -6.84 7.58 4.35
CA LEU A 122 -6.50 8.50 5.44
C LEU A 122 -7.62 8.57 6.48
N CYS A 123 -8.87 8.73 6.06
CA CYS A 123 -10.02 8.75 6.96
C CYS A 123 -10.11 7.45 7.78
N MET A 124 -9.89 6.30 7.13
CA MET A 124 -9.91 5.01 7.81
C MET A 124 -8.72 4.85 8.76
N ALA A 125 -7.52 5.28 8.38
CA ALA A 125 -6.35 5.24 9.25
C ALA A 125 -6.55 6.06 10.53
N LEU A 126 -7.12 7.27 10.42
CA LEU A 126 -7.48 8.09 11.57
C LEU A 126 -8.54 7.41 12.44
N THR A 127 -9.55 6.81 11.82
CA THR A 127 -10.59 6.07 12.53
C THR A 127 -10.00 4.89 13.31
N LEU A 128 -9.14 4.09 12.66
CA LEU A 128 -8.47 2.95 13.29
C LEU A 128 -7.53 3.35 14.42
N ALA A 129 -6.91 4.53 14.35
CA ALA A 129 -6.04 5.04 15.41
C ALA A 129 -6.79 5.30 16.72
N HIS A 130 -8.10 5.58 16.66
CA HIS A 130 -8.95 5.84 17.83
C HIS A 130 -9.75 4.61 18.26
N LEU A 131 -9.78 3.55 17.46
CA LEU A 131 -10.51 2.33 17.79
C LEU A 131 -9.64 1.36 18.61
N PRO A 132 -10.25 0.59 19.54
CA PRO A 132 -9.53 -0.43 20.29
C PRO A 132 -9.04 -1.55 19.33
N PRO A 133 -7.98 -2.30 19.74
CA PRO A 133 -7.46 -3.40 18.94
C PRO A 133 -8.54 -4.39 18.50
N MET A 134 -8.49 -4.80 17.25
CA MET A 134 -9.50 -5.67 16.64
C MET A 134 -9.44 -7.08 17.21
N LYS A 135 -10.50 -7.50 17.91
CA LYS A 135 -10.59 -8.84 18.54
C LYS A 135 -10.74 -9.98 17.50
N HIS A 136 -11.27 -9.70 16.31
CA HIS A 136 -11.57 -10.70 15.28
C HIS A 136 -10.89 -10.34 13.96
N ALA A 137 -9.56 -10.28 13.95
CA ALA A 137 -8.76 -9.83 12.82
C ALA A 137 -9.10 -10.57 11.51
N GLY A 138 -9.23 -11.90 11.54
CA GLY A 138 -9.56 -12.69 10.34
C GLY A 138 -10.92 -12.36 9.74
N ARG A 139 -11.96 -12.23 10.57
CA ARG A 139 -13.31 -11.84 10.08
C ARG A 139 -13.31 -10.43 9.51
N ASN A 140 -12.64 -9.50 10.19
CA ASN A 140 -12.56 -8.11 9.73
C ASN A 140 -11.78 -7.99 8.42
N LEU A 141 -10.73 -8.80 8.24
CA LEU A 141 -10.00 -8.89 6.99
C LEU A 141 -10.89 -9.39 5.84
N LEU A 142 -11.65 -10.46 6.04
CA LEU A 142 -12.56 -10.97 5.01
C LEU A 142 -13.65 -9.96 4.66
N LEU A 143 -14.21 -9.27 5.65
CA LEU A 143 -15.19 -8.20 5.42
C LEU A 143 -14.58 -7.03 4.66
N ALA A 144 -13.34 -6.64 4.98
CA ALA A 144 -12.64 -5.58 4.27
C ALA A 144 -12.37 -5.95 2.81
N VAL A 145 -11.85 -7.17 2.54
CA VAL A 145 -11.60 -7.62 1.17
C VAL A 145 -12.90 -7.82 0.39
N GLY A 146 -13.94 -8.38 1.02
CA GLY A 146 -15.25 -8.51 0.40
C GLY A 146 -15.90 -7.16 0.09
N GLY A 147 -15.78 -6.21 1.03
CA GLY A 147 -16.23 -4.82 0.83
C GLY A 147 -15.46 -4.13 -0.30
N PHE A 148 -14.13 -4.28 -0.34
CA PHE A 148 -13.31 -3.78 -1.44
C PHE A 148 -13.78 -4.30 -2.79
N GLY A 149 -13.99 -5.62 -2.92
CA GLY A 149 -14.51 -6.22 -4.16
C GLY A 149 -15.90 -5.70 -4.54
N ALA A 150 -16.80 -5.59 -3.57
CA ALA A 150 -18.17 -5.10 -3.82
C ALA A 150 -18.16 -3.64 -4.33
N VAL A 151 -17.41 -2.74 -3.71
CA VAL A 151 -17.35 -1.34 -4.16
C VAL A 151 -16.60 -1.20 -5.49
N THR A 152 -15.63 -2.06 -5.79
CA THR A 152 -14.96 -2.11 -7.10
C THR A 152 -15.93 -2.51 -8.21
N ILE A 153 -16.80 -3.50 -7.96
CA ILE A 153 -17.85 -3.89 -8.91
C ILE A 153 -18.83 -2.74 -9.16
N VAL A 154 -19.30 -2.09 -8.09
CA VAL A 154 -20.21 -0.93 -8.22
C VAL A 154 -19.54 0.22 -8.95
N PHE A 155 -18.26 0.47 -8.70
CA PHE A 155 -17.46 1.45 -9.44
C PHE A 155 -17.45 1.12 -10.94
N GLY A 156 -17.19 -0.14 -11.32
CA GLY A 156 -17.12 -0.58 -12.72
C GLY A 156 -18.45 -0.40 -13.49
N TRP A 157 -19.59 -0.36 -12.80
CA TRP A 157 -20.91 -0.09 -13.42
C TRP A 157 -21.34 1.36 -13.29
N SER A 158 -20.56 2.21 -12.63
CA SER A 158 -20.95 3.58 -12.35
C SER A 158 -20.71 4.49 -13.54
N GLU A 159 -21.75 5.15 -14.03
CA GLU A 159 -21.68 6.24 -15.01
C GLU A 159 -21.80 7.62 -14.34
N ASN A 160 -21.97 7.66 -13.02
CA ASN A 160 -22.12 8.87 -12.25
C ASN A 160 -20.81 9.25 -11.54
N TYR A 161 -20.33 10.45 -11.78
CA TYR A 161 -19.09 10.97 -11.21
C TYR A 161 -19.03 10.87 -9.67
N TRP A 162 -20.06 11.32 -8.98
CA TRP A 162 -20.08 11.32 -7.52
C TRP A 162 -20.18 9.92 -6.94
N LEU A 163 -20.90 9.02 -7.62
CA LEU A 163 -20.95 7.62 -7.23
C LEU A 163 -19.58 6.96 -7.42
N SER A 164 -18.91 7.22 -8.54
CA SER A 164 -17.55 6.74 -8.81
C SER A 164 -16.56 7.25 -7.77
N PHE A 165 -16.63 8.53 -7.43
CA PHE A 165 -15.80 9.12 -6.38
C PHE A 165 -16.04 8.45 -5.02
N ALA A 166 -17.31 8.26 -4.62
CA ALA A 166 -17.66 7.60 -3.37
C ALA A 166 -17.17 6.14 -3.34
N MET A 167 -17.32 5.39 -4.44
CA MET A 167 -16.86 4.01 -4.51
C MET A 167 -15.33 3.94 -4.41
N LEU A 168 -14.59 4.80 -5.11
CA LEU A 168 -13.14 4.90 -4.99
C LEU A 168 -12.70 5.31 -3.59
N PHE A 169 -13.39 6.20 -2.93
CA PHE A 169 -13.15 6.54 -1.54
C PHE A 169 -13.29 5.31 -0.62
N PHE A 170 -14.35 4.54 -0.78
CA PHE A 170 -14.57 3.31 0.00
C PHE A 170 -13.55 2.22 -0.34
N THR A 171 -13.08 2.09 -1.60
CA THR A 171 -11.99 1.16 -1.92
C THR A 171 -10.76 1.46 -1.08
N GLY A 172 -10.37 2.74 -0.96
CA GLY A 172 -9.25 3.15 -0.12
C GLY A 172 -9.47 2.86 1.37
N MET A 173 -10.69 3.03 1.88
CA MET A 173 -11.03 2.67 3.27
C MET A 173 -10.86 1.17 3.53
N PHE A 174 -11.43 0.32 2.69
CA PHE A 174 -11.36 -1.13 2.85
C PHE A 174 -9.94 -1.67 2.67
N ASP A 175 -9.20 -1.15 1.69
CA ASP A 175 -7.80 -1.51 1.48
C ASP A 175 -6.94 -1.16 2.70
N ASN A 176 -7.12 0.02 3.29
CA ASN A 176 -6.39 0.41 4.49
C ASN A 176 -6.66 -0.53 5.68
N VAL A 177 -7.93 -0.93 5.91
CA VAL A 177 -8.26 -1.93 6.94
C VAL A 177 -7.55 -3.25 6.67
N SER A 178 -7.61 -3.75 5.45
CA SER A 178 -6.96 -4.98 5.03
C SER A 178 -5.45 -4.91 5.24
N MET A 179 -4.82 -3.82 4.81
CA MET A 179 -3.39 -3.58 4.94
C MET A 179 -2.94 -3.58 6.41
N VAL A 180 -3.63 -2.83 7.28
CA VAL A 180 -3.30 -2.74 8.72
C VAL A 180 -3.38 -4.12 9.37
N ILE A 181 -4.45 -4.88 9.11
CA ILE A 181 -4.62 -6.23 9.69
C ILE A 181 -3.52 -7.16 9.20
N ARG A 182 -3.22 -7.17 7.90
CA ARG A 182 -2.19 -8.04 7.31
C ARG A 182 -0.81 -7.73 7.87
N HIS A 183 -0.41 -6.45 7.86
CA HIS A 183 0.87 -6.05 8.43
C HIS A 183 1.01 -6.44 9.91
N THR A 184 -0.03 -6.22 10.69
CA THR A 184 -0.04 -6.59 12.12
C THR A 184 0.09 -8.10 12.30
N LEU A 185 -0.67 -8.90 11.56
CA LEU A 185 -0.60 -10.36 11.65
C LEU A 185 0.75 -10.90 11.19
N VAL A 186 1.31 -10.39 10.09
CA VAL A 186 2.64 -10.78 9.61
C VAL A 186 3.70 -10.49 10.68
N GLN A 187 3.66 -9.31 11.33
CA GLN A 187 4.60 -8.94 12.37
C GLN A 187 4.45 -9.80 13.64
N LEU A 188 3.23 -10.14 14.05
CA LEU A 188 2.97 -10.96 15.23
C LEU A 188 3.37 -12.42 15.05
N ILE A 189 3.18 -12.96 13.84
CA ILE A 189 3.45 -14.39 13.56
C ILE A 189 4.93 -14.63 13.23
N THR A 190 5.63 -13.60 12.74
CA THR A 190 7.00 -13.76 12.29
C THR A 190 7.99 -13.51 13.43
N PRO A 191 8.84 -14.49 13.79
CA PRO A 191 9.92 -14.31 14.76
C PRO A 191 10.87 -13.19 14.32
N ASP A 192 11.49 -12.49 15.28
CA ASP A 192 12.39 -11.36 15.01
C ASP A 192 13.53 -11.71 14.05
N SER A 193 14.10 -12.92 14.18
CA SER A 193 15.16 -13.44 13.32
C SER A 193 14.76 -13.62 11.86
N MET A 194 13.46 -13.73 11.57
CA MET A 194 12.92 -13.96 10.23
C MET A 194 12.19 -12.74 9.64
N ARG A 195 11.94 -11.67 10.43
CA ARG A 195 11.16 -10.49 10.00
C ARG A 195 11.72 -9.85 8.72
N GLY A 196 13.03 -9.65 8.64
CA GLY A 196 13.64 -9.07 7.44
C GLY A 196 13.44 -9.92 6.18
N ARG A 197 13.57 -11.25 6.32
CA ARG A 197 13.39 -12.20 5.21
C ARG A 197 11.92 -12.25 4.75
N VAL A 198 10.99 -12.33 5.68
CA VAL A 198 9.54 -12.35 5.39
C VAL A 198 9.11 -11.01 4.79
N SER A 199 9.60 -9.88 5.31
CA SER A 199 9.30 -8.56 4.76
C SER A 199 9.83 -8.38 3.34
N ALA A 200 11.03 -8.89 3.03
CA ALA A 200 11.59 -8.85 1.67
C ALA A 200 10.71 -9.65 0.68
N VAL A 201 10.31 -10.86 1.06
CA VAL A 201 9.41 -11.69 0.24
C VAL A 201 8.05 -11.00 0.07
N ASN A 202 7.47 -10.46 1.15
CA ASN A 202 6.21 -9.73 1.07
C ASN A 202 6.31 -8.51 0.14
N GLY A 203 7.42 -7.76 0.21
CA GLY A 203 7.68 -6.64 -0.71
C GLY A 203 7.69 -7.07 -2.18
N VAL A 204 8.34 -8.20 -2.51
CA VAL A 204 8.36 -8.75 -3.87
C VAL A 204 6.95 -9.16 -4.31
N PHE A 205 6.17 -9.82 -3.45
CA PHE A 205 4.79 -10.22 -3.77
C PHE A 205 3.90 -9.01 -4.03
N VAL A 206 3.94 -7.99 -3.16
CA VAL A 206 3.15 -6.76 -3.32
C VAL A 206 3.55 -6.01 -4.58
N SER A 207 4.86 -5.85 -4.85
CA SER A 207 5.33 -5.18 -6.07
C SER A 207 4.93 -5.95 -7.33
N ALA A 208 5.11 -7.27 -7.34
CA ALA A 208 4.72 -8.10 -8.47
C ALA A 208 3.20 -8.05 -8.73
N SER A 209 2.38 -8.04 -7.67
CA SER A 209 0.92 -7.93 -7.80
C SER A 209 0.50 -6.60 -8.38
N ASN A 210 1.14 -5.50 -7.97
CA ASN A 210 0.86 -4.17 -8.51
C ASN A 210 1.23 -4.08 -9.99
N GLU A 211 2.40 -4.61 -10.40
CA GLU A 211 2.84 -4.58 -11.79
C GLU A 211 2.02 -5.51 -12.71
N LEU A 212 1.53 -6.65 -12.18
CA LEU A 212 0.71 -7.60 -12.95
C LEU A 212 -0.77 -7.21 -13.00
N GLY A 213 -1.24 -6.43 -12.03
CA GLY A 213 -2.64 -5.98 -11.95
C GLY A 213 -2.90 -4.63 -12.66
N GLY A 214 -1.83 -3.96 -13.12
CA GLY A 214 -1.86 -2.70 -13.88
C GLY A 214 -1.37 -2.85 -15.27
#